data_f6924e524aad6b1c171ce5dc831e5da0
#
_entry.id   f6924e524aad6b1c171ce5dc831e5da0
#
_cell.length_a   1.000
_cell.length_b   1.000
_cell.length_c   1.000
_cell.angle_alpha   90.00
_cell.angle_beta   90.00
_cell.angle_gamma   90.00
#
_symmetry.space_group_name_H-M   'P 1'
#
loop_
_entity.id
_entity.type
_entity.pdbx_description
1 polymer ?
#
loop_
_entity_poly.entity_id
_entity_poly.type
_entity_poly.pdbx_seq_one_letter_code
_entity_poly.pdbx_strand_id
1 'polypeptide(L)'
;MKKILLIIALAVLIMACNKSGTSIKVNKTKERYELIAAYPKRKDEKVMQVLKTAFQREDSLLLTKSVSDGKEITLANGTVFYLRYNPGKLEMEMLLEKNNRTGLKYFDEMAAGVKEALR
;
A
#
# COMPACT_ATOMS: atom_id res chain seq x y z
N MET A 1 9.24 19.46 -20.07
CA MET A 1 8.14 18.80 -20.74
C MET A 1 8.43 17.35 -20.94
N LYS A 2 9.47 17.08 -21.73
CA LYS A 2 9.83 15.69 -21.97
C LYS A 2 10.14 14.93 -20.71
N LYS A 3 10.77 15.61 -19.76
CA LYS A 3 11.14 14.98 -18.51
C LYS A 3 9.93 14.52 -17.74
N ILE A 4 8.85 15.26 -17.87
CA ILE A 4 7.62 14.90 -17.16
C ILE A 4 7.06 13.59 -17.68
N LEU A 5 7.10 13.42 -19.00
CA LEU A 5 6.62 12.17 -19.59
C LEU A 5 7.42 10.98 -19.14
N LEU A 6 8.73 11.15 -19.09
CA LEU A 6 9.60 10.08 -18.65
C LEU A 6 9.33 9.70 -17.21
N ILE A 7 9.15 10.71 -16.38
CA ILE A 7 8.88 10.47 -14.97
C ILE A 7 7.60 9.68 -14.80
N ILE A 8 6.59 10.05 -15.56
CA ILE A 8 5.31 9.36 -15.47
C ILE A 8 5.45 7.91 -15.90
N ALA A 9 6.17 7.69 -16.98
CA ALA A 9 6.36 6.33 -17.47
C ALA A 9 7.08 5.45 -16.46
N LEU A 10 8.05 6.02 -15.78
CA LEU A 10 8.82 5.26 -14.81
C LEU A 10 8.10 5.09 -13.48
N ALA A 11 7.12 5.94 -13.23
CA ALA A 11 6.45 5.93 -11.94
C ALA A 11 5.41 4.83 -11.83
N VAL A 12 5.02 4.24 -12.92
CA VAL A 12 3.95 3.24 -12.91
C VAL A 12 4.52 1.86 -13.15
N LEU A 13 4.35 0.99 -12.17
CA LEU A 13 4.72 -0.40 -12.28
C LEU A 13 3.48 -1.23 -12.07
N ILE A 14 3.13 -2.01 -13.06
CA ILE A 14 1.99 -2.88 -12.96
C ILE A 14 2.48 -4.30 -12.93
N MET A 15 2.19 -4.98 -11.84
CA MET A 15 2.57 -6.36 -11.69
C MET A 15 1.30 -7.18 -11.63
N ALA A 16 1.11 -7.97 -12.63
CA ALA A 16 -0.08 -8.79 -12.71
C ALA A 16 0.29 -10.25 -12.57
N CYS A 17 -0.35 -10.91 -11.63
CA CYS A 17 -0.23 -12.35 -11.47
C CYS A 17 -1.57 -12.94 -11.80
N ASN A 18 -1.76 -13.28 -13.04
CA ASN A 18 -3.07 -13.66 -13.51
C ASN A 18 -3.59 -14.99 -13.00
N LYS A 19 -2.70 -15.83 -12.55
CA LYS A 19 -3.10 -17.16 -12.13
C LYS A 19 -4.14 -17.16 -11.04
N SER A 20 -4.11 -16.18 -10.17
CA SER A 20 -5.00 -16.15 -9.02
C SER A 20 -5.95 -14.97 -9.03
N GLY A 21 -6.03 -14.27 -10.13
CA GLY A 21 -6.82 -13.05 -10.15
C GLY A 21 -6.22 -11.96 -9.31
N THR A 22 -4.91 -11.98 -9.12
CA THR A 22 -4.21 -10.99 -8.34
C THR A 22 -3.65 -9.90 -9.23
N SER A 23 -3.85 -8.66 -8.83
CA SER A 23 -3.33 -7.51 -9.54
C SER A 23 -2.75 -6.53 -8.53
N ILE A 24 -1.51 -6.12 -8.76
CA ILE A 24 -0.84 -5.16 -7.88
C ILE A 24 -0.33 -4.03 -8.73
N LYS A 25 -0.68 -2.82 -8.34
CA LYS A 25 -0.25 -1.62 -9.04
C LYS A 25 0.49 -0.73 -8.07
N VAL A 26 1.69 -0.33 -8.43
CA VAL A 26 2.48 0.60 -7.64
C VAL A 26 2.75 1.82 -8.48
N ASN A 27 2.43 2.98 -7.94
CA ASN A 27 2.61 4.25 -8.63
C ASN A 27 3.40 5.18 -7.72
N LYS A 28 4.60 5.54 -8.14
CA LYS A 28 5.49 6.35 -7.33
C LYS A 28 5.91 7.58 -8.12
N THR A 29 5.52 8.73 -7.62
CA THR A 29 5.89 10.00 -8.23
C THR A 29 6.68 10.83 -7.23
N LYS A 30 6.99 12.07 -7.58
CA LYS A 30 7.68 12.95 -6.65
C LYS A 30 6.80 13.34 -5.48
N GLU A 31 5.50 13.25 -5.66
CA GLU A 31 4.55 13.75 -4.67
C GLU A 31 3.88 12.66 -3.85
N ARG A 32 3.73 11.49 -4.43
CA ARG A 32 2.99 10.44 -3.75
C ARG A 32 3.49 9.05 -4.12
N TYR A 33 3.13 8.12 -3.28
CA TYR A 33 3.50 6.73 -3.43
C TYR A 33 2.23 5.93 -3.17
N GLU A 34 1.74 5.22 -4.18
CA GLU A 34 0.49 4.48 -4.09
C GLU A 34 0.71 2.98 -4.27
N LEU A 35 -0.09 2.21 -3.55
CA LEU A 35 -0.15 0.78 -3.76
C LEU A 35 -1.62 0.40 -3.85
N ILE A 36 -1.99 -0.26 -4.94
CA ILE A 36 -3.35 -0.74 -5.13
C ILE A 36 -3.27 -2.22 -5.44
N ALA A 37 -3.93 -3.04 -4.62
CA ALA A 37 -3.91 -4.48 -4.80
C ALA A 37 -5.33 -5.01 -4.81
N ALA A 38 -5.61 -5.89 -5.77
CA ALA A 38 -6.85 -6.62 -5.85
C ALA A 38 -6.50 -8.10 -5.91
N TYR A 39 -7.18 -8.91 -5.13
CA TYR A 39 -6.78 -10.30 -4.99
C TYR A 39 -7.96 -11.15 -4.50
N PRO A 40 -7.87 -12.49 -4.65
CA PRO A 40 -8.94 -13.35 -4.15
C PRO A 40 -9.06 -13.23 -2.64
N LYS A 41 -10.29 -13.25 -2.16
CA LYS A 41 -10.53 -13.09 -0.73
C LYS A 41 -9.80 -14.14 0.11
N ARG A 42 -9.55 -15.31 -0.44
CA ARG A 42 -8.86 -16.36 0.30
C ARG A 42 -7.43 -15.97 0.67
N LYS A 43 -6.88 -14.97 -0.01
CA LYS A 43 -5.53 -14.50 0.29
C LYS A 43 -5.53 -13.33 1.26
N ASP A 44 -6.71 -12.88 1.65
CA ASP A 44 -6.82 -11.70 2.50
C ASP A 44 -6.13 -11.88 3.85
N GLU A 45 -6.16 -13.08 4.38
CA GLU A 45 -5.54 -13.34 5.67
C GLU A 45 -4.04 -13.07 5.63
N LYS A 46 -3.39 -13.43 4.53
CA LYS A 46 -1.95 -13.19 4.40
C LYS A 46 -1.66 -11.70 4.30
N VAL A 47 -2.51 -10.97 3.59
CA VAL A 47 -2.35 -9.53 3.48
C VAL A 47 -2.55 -8.88 4.84
N MET A 48 -3.54 -9.32 5.58
CA MET A 48 -3.80 -8.81 6.92
C MET A 48 -2.61 -9.04 7.85
N GLN A 49 -1.97 -10.20 7.73
CA GLN A 49 -0.80 -10.48 8.55
C GLN A 49 0.31 -9.47 8.29
N VAL A 50 0.53 -9.12 7.03
CA VAL A 50 1.54 -8.15 6.66
C VAL A 50 1.21 -6.80 7.29
N LEU A 51 -0.04 -6.37 7.15
CA LEU A 51 -0.44 -5.07 7.67
C LEU A 51 -0.39 -5.02 9.19
N LYS A 52 -0.80 -6.09 9.84
CA LYS A 52 -0.74 -6.14 11.31
C LYS A 52 0.68 -6.09 11.82
N THR A 53 1.60 -6.72 11.09
CA THR A 53 3.00 -6.69 11.47
C THR A 53 3.59 -5.29 11.27
N ALA A 54 3.20 -4.63 10.17
CA ALA A 54 3.69 -3.30 9.87
C ALA A 54 3.09 -2.24 10.79
N PHE A 55 1.82 -2.41 11.15
CA PHE A 55 1.16 -1.47 12.04
C PHE A 55 1.56 -1.78 13.47
N GLN A 56 1.59 -0.75 14.30
CA GLN A 56 1.79 -0.96 15.71
C GLN A 56 0.55 -1.62 16.29
N ARG A 57 0.70 -2.19 17.47
CA ARG A 57 -0.38 -2.95 18.08
C ARG A 57 -1.70 -2.18 18.15
N GLU A 58 -1.63 -0.93 18.57
CA GLU A 58 -2.86 -0.16 18.70
C GLU A 58 -3.47 0.20 17.35
N ASP A 59 -2.63 0.32 16.33
CA ASP A 59 -3.11 0.67 15.00
C ASP A 59 -3.72 -0.54 14.28
N SER A 60 -3.28 -1.73 14.65
CA SER A 60 -3.78 -2.93 13.98
C SER A 60 -5.28 -3.15 14.22
N LEU A 61 -5.82 -2.51 15.24
CA LEU A 61 -7.25 -2.62 15.51
C LEU A 61 -8.08 -2.06 14.37
N LEU A 62 -7.51 -1.15 13.59
CA LEU A 62 -8.20 -0.58 12.45
C LEU A 62 -8.53 -1.63 11.40
N LEU A 63 -7.79 -2.73 11.41
CA LEU A 63 -7.96 -3.78 10.40
C LEU A 63 -8.99 -4.82 10.79
N THR A 64 -9.62 -4.67 11.96
CA THR A 64 -10.67 -5.61 12.35
C THR A 64 -11.95 -5.36 11.60
N LYS A 65 -12.05 -4.20 10.95
CA LYS A 65 -13.21 -3.83 10.15
C LYS A 65 -12.73 -3.30 8.81
N SER A 66 -13.60 -3.38 7.83
CA SER A 66 -13.31 -2.78 6.54
C SER A 66 -13.21 -1.27 6.69
N VAL A 67 -12.30 -0.68 5.93
CA VAL A 67 -12.13 0.77 5.89
C VAL A 67 -12.42 1.20 4.46
N SER A 68 -13.65 0.91 4.02
CA SER A 68 -14.01 1.10 2.63
C SER A 68 -14.08 2.56 2.22
N ASP A 69 -14.37 3.45 3.15
CA ASP A 69 -14.46 4.88 2.85
C ASP A 69 -13.10 5.56 2.85
N GLY A 70 -12.08 4.86 3.30
CA GLY A 70 -10.76 5.43 3.37
C GLY A 70 -10.52 6.19 4.66
N LYS A 71 -9.29 6.16 5.14
CA LYS A 71 -8.94 6.83 6.38
C LYS A 71 -7.46 7.16 6.39
N GLU A 72 -7.13 8.34 6.88
CA GLU A 72 -5.73 8.70 7.06
C GLU A 72 -5.24 8.07 8.37
N ILE A 73 -4.09 7.44 8.29
CA ILE A 73 -3.50 6.74 9.43
C ILE A 73 -2.13 7.32 9.72
N THR A 74 -1.87 7.56 10.99
CA THR A 74 -0.56 8.00 11.45
C THR A 74 -0.03 6.92 12.37
N LEU A 75 1.08 6.32 11.99
CA LEU A 75 1.68 5.27 12.79
C LEU A 75 2.52 5.88 13.91
N ALA A 76 2.88 5.04 14.87
CA ALA A 76 3.66 5.49 16.02
C ALA A 76 5.00 6.08 15.61
N ASN A 77 5.57 5.61 14.49
CA ASN A 77 6.84 6.14 14.01
C ASN A 77 6.70 7.42 13.20
N GLY A 78 5.48 7.96 13.09
CA GLY A 78 5.24 9.19 12.37
C GLY A 78 4.89 9.02 10.91
N THR A 79 4.89 7.80 10.41
CA THR A 79 4.51 7.56 9.03
C THR A 79 3.03 7.85 8.84
N VAL A 80 2.70 8.63 7.82
CA VAL A 80 1.32 9.03 7.54
C VAL A 80 0.92 8.52 6.16
N PHE A 81 -0.20 7.82 6.09
CA PHE A 81 -0.70 7.37 4.79
C PHE A 81 -2.20 7.20 4.85
N TYR A 82 -2.80 7.14 3.67
CA TYR A 82 -4.22 6.96 3.51
C TYR A 82 -4.47 5.49 3.24
N LEU A 83 -5.44 4.91 3.90
CA LEU A 83 -5.76 3.49 3.76
C LEU A 83 -7.21 3.31 3.38
N ARG A 84 -7.44 2.49 2.37
CA ARG A 84 -8.77 2.03 2.02
C ARG A 84 -8.68 0.52 1.90
N TYR A 85 -9.50 -0.18 2.64
CA TYR A 85 -9.39 -1.62 2.73
C TYR A 85 -10.74 -2.32 2.78
N ASN A 86 -10.86 -3.35 1.98
CA ASN A 86 -11.93 -4.33 2.05
C ASN A 86 -11.31 -5.68 1.78
N PRO A 87 -11.89 -6.78 2.28
CA PRO A 87 -11.34 -8.10 1.95
C PRO A 87 -11.24 -8.26 0.43
N GLY A 88 -10.05 -8.54 -0.04
CA GLY A 88 -9.81 -8.69 -1.46
C GLY A 88 -9.35 -7.43 -2.17
N LYS A 89 -9.31 -6.30 -1.47
CA LYS A 89 -8.86 -5.06 -2.10
C LYS A 89 -8.18 -4.16 -1.08
N LEU A 90 -7.01 -3.67 -1.45
CA LEU A 90 -6.21 -2.82 -0.59
C LEU A 90 -5.71 -1.64 -1.38
N GLU A 91 -5.91 -0.42 -0.84
CA GLU A 91 -5.34 0.79 -1.44
C GLU A 91 -4.64 1.56 -0.34
N MET A 92 -3.39 1.91 -0.60
CA MET A 92 -2.63 2.74 0.32
C MET A 92 -1.97 3.86 -0.46
N GLU A 93 -2.01 5.06 0.08
CA GLU A 93 -1.41 6.21 -0.56
C GLU A 93 -0.66 7.04 0.46
N MET A 94 0.60 7.34 0.18
CA MET A 94 1.42 8.14 1.04
C MET A 94 1.82 9.42 0.32
N LEU A 95 1.55 10.56 0.95
CA LEU A 95 2.00 11.84 0.41
C LEU A 95 3.41 12.09 0.94
N LEU A 96 4.34 12.30 0.02
CA LEU A 96 5.74 12.40 0.40
C LEU A 96 6.01 13.65 1.23
N GLU A 97 5.23 14.70 1.02
CA GLU A 97 5.42 15.93 1.79
C GLU A 97 5.07 15.75 3.26
N LYS A 98 4.26 14.75 3.59
CA LYS A 98 3.87 14.49 4.99
C LYS A 98 4.77 13.47 5.65
N ASN A 99 5.76 12.98 4.93
CA ASN A 99 6.60 11.91 5.43
C ASN A 99 8.07 12.25 5.23
N ASN A 100 8.91 11.58 6.00
CA ASN A 100 10.35 11.72 5.84
C ASN A 100 10.91 10.43 5.26
N ARG A 101 12.24 10.36 5.21
CA ARG A 101 12.90 9.20 4.64
C ARG A 101 12.56 7.92 5.38
N THR A 102 12.40 8.01 6.68
CA THR A 102 12.03 6.84 7.48
C THR A 102 10.65 6.33 7.08
N GLY A 103 9.71 7.24 6.89
CA GLY A 103 8.37 6.85 6.47
C GLY A 103 8.36 6.21 5.09
N LEU A 104 9.16 6.77 4.19
CA LEU A 104 9.25 6.23 2.85
C LEU A 104 9.79 4.81 2.87
N LYS A 105 10.82 4.58 3.65
CA LYS A 105 11.40 3.24 3.77
C LYS A 105 10.39 2.27 4.37
N TYR A 106 9.66 2.73 5.35
CA TYR A 106 8.68 1.90 6.02
C TYR A 106 7.57 1.48 5.04
N PHE A 107 7.14 2.43 4.23
CA PHE A 107 6.11 2.15 3.23
C PHE A 107 6.63 1.17 2.17
N ASP A 108 7.89 1.32 1.79
CA ASP A 108 8.53 0.39 0.87
C ASP A 108 8.47 -1.04 1.40
N GLU A 109 8.77 -1.20 2.69
CA GLU A 109 8.76 -2.51 3.31
C GLU A 109 7.36 -3.09 3.38
N MET A 110 6.38 -2.24 3.66
CA MET A 110 4.99 -2.66 3.67
C MET A 110 4.56 -3.13 2.30
N ALA A 111 4.89 -2.34 1.28
CA ALA A 111 4.53 -2.69 -0.09
C ALA A 111 5.18 -4.00 -0.52
N ALA A 112 6.45 -4.18 -0.16
CA ALA A 112 7.14 -5.42 -0.48
C ALA A 112 6.49 -6.61 0.21
N GLY A 113 6.07 -6.43 1.45
CA GLY A 113 5.40 -7.49 2.19
C GLY A 113 4.08 -7.90 1.54
N VAL A 114 3.32 -6.91 1.08
CA VAL A 114 2.05 -7.20 0.42
C VAL A 114 2.29 -7.97 -0.88
N LYS A 115 3.29 -7.54 -1.66
CA LYS A 115 3.63 -8.25 -2.89
C LYS A 115 4.00 -9.70 -2.61
N GLU A 116 4.79 -9.91 -1.58
CA GLU A 116 5.22 -11.26 -1.22
C GLU A 116 4.03 -12.11 -0.78
N ALA A 117 3.13 -11.52 0.00
CA ALA A 117 1.96 -12.24 0.48
C ALA A 117 1.05 -12.66 -0.65
N LEU A 118 1.05 -11.92 -1.74
CA LEU A 118 0.16 -12.18 -2.87
C LEU A 118 0.83 -12.96 -3.99
N ARG A 119 2.07 -13.32 -3.81
CA ARG A 119 2.81 -14.08 -4.81
C ARG A 119 2.23 -15.46 -5.05
#